data_ce36dfde6f137488b05c29b44ee64c67
#
_entry.id   ce36dfde6f137488b05c29b44ee64c67
#
_cell.length_a   1.000
_cell.length_b   1.000
_cell.length_c   1.000
_cell.angle_alpha   90.00
_cell.angle_beta   90.00
_cell.angle_gamma   90.00
#
_symmetry.space_group_name_H-M   'P 1'
#
loop_
_entity.id
_entity.type
_entity.pdbx_description
1 polymer ?
#
loop_
_entity_poly.entity_id
_entity_poly.type
_entity_poly.pdbx_seq_one_letter_code
_entity_poly.pdbx_strand_id
1 'polypeptide(L)'
;ELFANALIERDSNASEDQMNQARAKADRAPLLLLLVVDEAKGDCKVDLNERLISAGCAVQNVLSCATAMGFGSAVTSGKALKSDSFRRALGLGHQAQAICFISVGSFNFTQPIKVRPVSDELFSNWVPNS
;
A
#
# COMPACT_ATOMS: atom_id res chain seq x y z
N GLU A 1 -0.04 -3.20 17.73
CA GLU A 1 -0.51 -1.94 18.34
C GLU A 1 -0.69 -0.78 17.34
N LEU A 2 0.20 -0.55 16.37
CA LEU A 2 0.12 0.58 15.42
C LEU A 2 -1.25 0.74 14.75
N PHE A 3 -1.83 -0.35 14.25
CA PHE A 3 -3.14 -0.34 13.59
C PHE A 3 -4.29 -0.07 14.57
N ALA A 4 -4.16 -0.51 15.80
CA ALA A 4 -5.15 -0.25 16.86
C ALA A 4 -5.14 1.23 17.26
N ASN A 5 -3.96 1.81 17.46
CA ASN A 5 -3.82 3.24 17.77
C ASN A 5 -4.39 4.13 16.65
N ALA A 6 -4.13 3.77 15.40
CA ALA A 6 -4.70 4.47 14.24
C ALA A 6 -6.23 4.31 14.13
N LEU A 7 -6.78 3.23 14.65
CA LEU A 7 -8.23 3.03 14.73
C LEU A 7 -8.84 3.93 15.80
N ILE A 8 -8.29 3.96 17.02
CA ILE A 8 -8.78 4.79 18.12
C ILE A 8 -8.71 6.28 17.77
N GLU A 9 -7.63 6.73 17.13
CA GLU A 9 -7.49 8.12 16.68
C GLU A 9 -8.63 8.55 15.76
N ARG A 10 -9.15 7.64 14.94
CA ARG A 10 -10.24 7.89 14.00
C ARG A 10 -11.61 7.69 14.63
N ASP A 11 -11.73 6.74 15.54
CA ASP A 11 -12.97 6.31 16.18
C ASP A 11 -12.69 5.96 17.63
N SER A 12 -12.92 6.94 18.50
CA SER A 12 -12.70 6.80 19.94
C SER A 12 -13.65 5.79 20.60
N ASN A 13 -14.73 5.41 19.92
CA ASN A 13 -15.73 4.43 20.39
C ASN A 13 -15.50 3.03 19.81
N ALA A 14 -14.34 2.78 19.18
CA ALA A 14 -14.03 1.48 18.63
C ALA A 14 -14.13 0.39 19.70
N SER A 15 -14.86 -0.68 19.39
CA SER A 15 -15.04 -1.82 20.31
C SER A 15 -13.73 -2.62 20.46
N GLU A 16 -13.64 -3.39 21.55
CA GLU A 16 -12.52 -4.30 21.79
C GLU A 16 -12.30 -5.28 20.62
N ASP A 17 -13.39 -5.79 20.03
CA ASP A 17 -13.33 -6.67 18.86
C ASP A 17 -12.74 -5.96 17.64
N GLN A 18 -13.12 -4.72 17.39
CA GLN A 18 -12.55 -3.91 16.31
C GLN A 18 -11.06 -3.64 16.53
N MET A 19 -10.67 -3.41 17.79
CA MET A 19 -9.27 -3.23 18.18
C MET A 19 -8.46 -4.49 17.95
N ASN A 20 -8.98 -5.66 18.34
CA ASN A 20 -8.34 -6.95 18.11
C ASN A 20 -8.21 -7.28 16.63
N GLN A 21 -9.23 -6.98 15.83
CA GLN A 21 -9.17 -7.10 14.38
C GLN A 21 -8.12 -6.15 13.76
N ALA A 22 -7.96 -4.94 14.31
CA ALA A 22 -6.95 -4.01 13.87
C ALA A 22 -5.53 -4.52 14.17
N ARG A 23 -5.30 -5.05 15.38
CA ARG A 23 -4.03 -5.69 15.77
C ARG A 23 -3.68 -6.86 14.84
N ALA A 24 -4.63 -7.74 14.58
CA ALA A 24 -4.45 -8.91 13.74
C ALA A 24 -4.07 -8.59 12.28
N LYS A 25 -4.24 -7.34 11.82
CA LYS A 25 -3.79 -6.94 10.47
C LYS A 25 -2.29 -7.02 10.29
N ALA A 26 -1.50 -6.82 11.35
CA ALA A 26 -0.05 -6.92 11.31
C ALA A 26 0.43 -8.37 11.14
N ASP A 27 -0.37 -9.33 11.60
CA ASP A 27 0.01 -10.75 11.67
C ASP A 27 -0.54 -11.57 10.48
N ARG A 28 -1.16 -10.91 9.48
CA ARG A 28 -1.74 -11.59 8.31
C ARG A 28 -0.71 -12.24 7.39
N ALA A 29 0.52 -11.79 7.44
CA ALA A 29 1.62 -12.34 6.66
C ALA A 29 2.92 -12.21 7.44
N PRO A 30 3.89 -13.13 7.25
CA PRO A 30 5.17 -13.09 7.94
C PRO A 30 6.03 -11.89 7.58
N LEU A 31 5.82 -11.27 6.42
CA LEU A 31 6.48 -10.05 5.99
C LEU A 31 5.45 -9.00 5.61
N LEU A 32 5.55 -7.84 6.24
CA LEU A 32 4.76 -6.66 5.93
C LEU A 32 5.72 -5.50 5.59
N LEU A 33 5.72 -5.09 4.33
CA LEU A 33 6.47 -3.94 3.85
C LEU A 33 5.57 -2.71 3.81
N LEU A 34 6.14 -1.56 4.11
CA LEU A 34 5.49 -0.26 3.94
C LEU A 34 6.19 0.50 2.83
N LEU A 35 5.45 0.92 1.81
CA LEU A 35 5.93 1.84 0.80
C LEU A 35 5.77 3.28 1.30
N VAL A 36 6.87 4.02 1.29
CA VAL A 36 6.89 5.45 1.63
C VAL A 36 7.49 6.22 0.46
N VAL A 37 6.84 7.31 0.08
CA VAL A 37 7.38 8.34 -0.82
C VAL A 37 7.75 9.54 0.02
N ASP A 38 9.00 10.01 -0.10
CA ASP A 38 9.53 11.13 0.68
C ASP A 38 10.08 12.21 -0.27
N GLU A 39 9.38 13.34 -0.33
CA GLU A 39 9.75 14.48 -1.17
C GLU A 39 10.95 15.27 -0.63
N ALA A 40 11.30 15.07 0.65
CA ALA A 40 12.50 15.67 1.24
C ALA A 40 13.80 14.99 0.80
N LYS A 41 13.71 13.83 0.15
CA LYS A 41 14.86 13.01 -0.23
C LYS A 41 15.01 12.90 -1.75
N GLY A 42 16.26 12.75 -2.19
CA GLY A 42 16.59 12.60 -3.61
C GLY A 42 16.60 13.93 -4.36
N ASP A 43 16.37 13.89 -5.67
CA ASP A 43 16.38 15.08 -6.52
C ASP A 43 15.11 15.92 -6.30
N CYS A 44 15.28 17.17 -5.92
CA CYS A 44 14.17 18.11 -5.67
C CYS A 44 13.42 18.53 -6.95
N LYS A 45 13.97 18.23 -8.15
CA LYS A 45 13.32 18.49 -9.44
C LYS A 45 12.28 17.44 -9.79
N VAL A 46 12.34 16.26 -9.15
CA VAL A 46 11.39 15.17 -9.35
C VAL A 46 10.14 15.45 -8.51
N ASP A 47 9.03 15.70 -9.15
CA ASP A 47 7.78 16.01 -8.48
C ASP A 47 7.11 14.77 -7.84
N LEU A 48 6.05 15.01 -7.06
CA LEU A 48 5.33 13.94 -6.37
C LEU A 48 4.74 12.90 -7.35
N ASN A 49 4.22 13.33 -8.50
CA ASN A 49 3.58 12.43 -9.46
C ASN A 49 4.60 11.47 -10.07
N GLU A 50 5.77 11.96 -10.44
CA GLU A 50 6.87 11.14 -10.94
C GLU A 50 7.35 10.13 -9.88
N ARG A 51 7.44 10.57 -8.62
CA ARG A 51 7.78 9.69 -7.49
C ARG A 51 6.72 8.61 -7.26
N LEU A 52 5.43 8.95 -7.38
CA LEU A 52 4.34 7.98 -7.26
C LEU A 52 4.33 6.96 -8.40
N ILE A 53 4.61 7.39 -9.63
CA ILE A 53 4.77 6.49 -10.78
C ILE A 53 5.93 5.51 -10.52
N SER A 54 7.09 6.02 -10.13
CA SER A 54 8.26 5.20 -9.79
C SER A 54 7.97 4.22 -8.65
N ALA A 55 7.27 4.69 -7.62
CA ALA A 55 6.84 3.87 -6.50
C ALA A 55 5.88 2.75 -6.94
N GLY A 56 4.94 3.03 -7.84
CA GLY A 56 4.03 2.04 -8.42
C GLY A 56 4.79 0.95 -9.20
N CYS A 57 5.80 1.34 -9.99
CA CYS A 57 6.68 0.39 -10.68
C CYS A 57 7.45 -0.49 -9.69
N ALA A 58 7.97 0.09 -8.61
CA ALA A 58 8.66 -0.66 -7.56
C ALA A 58 7.73 -1.68 -6.89
N VAL A 59 6.48 -1.29 -6.57
CA VAL A 59 5.46 -2.21 -6.05
C VAL A 59 5.27 -3.39 -6.99
N GLN A 60 5.04 -3.13 -8.29
CA GLN A 60 4.84 -4.20 -9.26
C GLN A 60 6.03 -5.15 -9.33
N ASN A 61 7.26 -4.63 -9.27
CA ASN A 61 8.46 -5.46 -9.26
C ASN A 61 8.51 -6.35 -8.00
N VAL A 62 8.18 -5.83 -6.82
CA VAL A 62 8.12 -6.62 -5.58
C VAL A 62 7.10 -7.75 -5.70
N LEU A 63 5.89 -7.47 -6.24
CA LEU A 63 4.85 -8.49 -6.43
C LEU A 63 5.29 -9.58 -7.41
N SER A 64 5.93 -9.18 -8.53
CA SER A 64 6.44 -10.10 -9.54
C SER A 64 7.55 -10.98 -8.99
N CYS A 65 8.49 -10.40 -8.25
CA CYS A 65 9.56 -11.14 -7.58
C CYS A 65 9.01 -12.13 -6.55
N ALA A 66 8.07 -11.70 -5.71
CA ALA A 66 7.43 -12.58 -4.73
C ALA A 66 6.79 -13.79 -5.41
N THR A 67 6.06 -13.56 -6.51
CA THR A 67 5.43 -14.63 -7.31
C THR A 67 6.48 -15.57 -7.92
N ALA A 68 7.56 -15.03 -8.50
CA ALA A 68 8.64 -15.82 -9.09
C ALA A 68 9.38 -16.68 -8.04
N MET A 69 9.40 -16.23 -6.78
CA MET A 69 9.97 -16.97 -5.65
C MET A 69 8.97 -17.95 -5.01
N GLY A 70 7.75 -18.09 -5.52
CA GLY A 70 6.73 -18.99 -5.01
C GLY A 70 5.96 -18.46 -3.79
N PHE A 71 6.03 -17.15 -3.51
CA PHE A 71 5.26 -16.51 -2.44
C PHE A 71 3.99 -15.85 -2.97
N GLY A 72 2.96 -15.81 -2.12
CA GLY A 72 1.81 -14.94 -2.31
C GLY A 72 2.12 -13.52 -1.85
N SER A 73 1.56 -12.54 -2.53
CA SER A 73 1.69 -11.14 -2.14
C SER A 73 0.39 -10.37 -2.38
N ALA A 74 0.16 -9.34 -1.56
CA ALA A 74 -1.01 -8.48 -1.69
C ALA A 74 -0.67 -7.04 -1.32
N VAL A 75 -1.16 -6.11 -2.15
CA VAL A 75 -1.10 -4.67 -1.85
C VAL A 75 -2.37 -4.27 -1.13
N THR A 76 -2.22 -3.57 -0.04
CA THR A 76 -3.33 -2.99 0.72
C THR A 76 -3.05 -1.53 1.05
N SER A 77 -4.04 -0.68 0.85
CA SER A 77 -4.04 0.67 1.36
C SER A 77 -5.13 0.79 2.42
N GLY A 78 -4.96 1.69 3.37
CA GLY A 78 -5.96 1.80 4.42
C GLY A 78 -5.90 3.12 5.17
N LYS A 79 -6.97 3.39 5.91
CA LYS A 79 -7.10 4.64 6.67
C LYS A 79 -6.00 4.82 7.72
N ALA A 80 -5.41 3.73 8.22
CA ALA A 80 -4.30 3.76 9.17
C ALA A 80 -3.07 4.51 8.64
N LEU A 81 -2.80 4.45 7.32
CA LEU A 81 -1.68 5.14 6.69
C LEU A 81 -1.74 6.67 6.81
N LYS A 82 -2.95 7.21 7.03
CA LYS A 82 -3.21 8.65 7.16
C LYS A 82 -3.26 9.12 8.62
N SER A 83 -3.10 8.23 9.58
CA SER A 83 -3.19 8.53 11.00
C SER A 83 -1.88 9.19 11.49
N ASP A 84 -2.02 10.20 12.34
CA ASP A 84 -0.87 10.91 12.92
C ASP A 84 -0.11 10.02 13.91
N SER A 85 -0.81 9.17 14.66
CA SER A 85 -0.18 8.19 15.54
C SER A 85 0.69 7.22 14.77
N PHE A 86 0.22 6.75 13.62
CA PHE A 86 0.97 5.87 12.73
C PHE A 86 2.22 6.57 12.15
N ARG A 87 2.05 7.80 11.67
CA ARG A 87 3.16 8.61 11.13
C ARG A 87 4.26 8.85 12.18
N ARG A 88 3.86 9.26 13.39
CA ARG A 88 4.80 9.48 14.50
C ARG A 88 5.55 8.22 14.90
N ALA A 89 4.85 7.09 15.02
CA ALA A 89 5.46 5.83 15.42
C ALA A 89 6.49 5.30 14.40
N LEU A 90 6.34 5.65 13.13
CA LEU A 90 7.28 5.29 12.06
C LEU A 90 8.31 6.37 11.76
N GLY A 91 8.30 7.48 12.49
CA GLY A 91 9.24 8.59 12.30
C GLY A 91 9.11 9.26 10.92
N LEU A 92 7.91 9.27 10.32
CA LEU A 92 7.68 9.87 9.01
C LEU A 92 7.68 11.38 9.11
N GLY A 93 8.58 12.04 8.37
CA GLY A 93 8.64 13.48 8.23
C GLY A 93 7.41 14.06 7.52
N HIS A 94 7.26 15.40 7.56
CA HIS A 94 6.10 16.09 6.99
C HIS A 94 5.94 15.85 5.48
N GLN A 95 7.04 15.70 4.74
CA GLN A 95 7.05 15.47 3.30
C GLN A 95 7.03 13.97 2.92
N ALA A 96 7.03 13.07 3.91
CA ALA A 96 6.94 11.64 3.69
C ALA A 96 5.49 11.18 3.69
N GLN A 97 5.09 10.39 2.70
CA GLN A 97 3.76 9.83 2.56
C GLN A 97 3.81 8.31 2.59
N ALA A 98 3.08 7.68 3.52
CA ALA A 98 2.84 6.26 3.51
C ALA A 98 1.79 5.92 2.45
N ILE A 99 2.15 5.14 1.44
CA ILE A 99 1.34 4.90 0.25
C ILE A 99 0.52 3.61 0.38
N CYS A 100 1.19 2.49 0.66
CA CYS A 100 0.55 1.20 0.80
C CYS A 100 1.38 0.23 1.63
N PHE A 101 0.74 -0.84 2.10
CA PHE A 101 1.41 -2.02 2.60
C PHE A 101 1.51 -3.08 1.50
N ILE A 102 2.57 -3.86 1.53
CA ILE A 102 2.74 -5.07 0.75
C ILE A 102 2.95 -6.21 1.74
N SER A 103 1.98 -7.12 1.79
CA SER A 103 2.07 -8.36 2.58
C SER A 103 2.67 -9.44 1.69
N VAL A 104 3.64 -10.20 2.21
CA VAL A 104 4.26 -11.32 1.50
C VAL A 104 4.30 -12.54 2.42
N GLY A 105 3.91 -13.69 1.92
CA GLY A 105 3.91 -14.94 2.67
C GLY A 105 3.52 -16.15 1.83
N SER A 106 3.56 -17.32 2.42
CA SER A 106 3.05 -18.53 1.79
C SER A 106 1.53 -18.46 1.66
N PHE A 107 0.98 -19.05 0.62
CA PHE A 107 -0.47 -19.13 0.42
C PHE A 107 -0.91 -20.60 0.26
N ASN A 108 -2.03 -20.93 0.87
CA ASN A 108 -2.57 -22.30 0.90
C ASN A 108 -3.78 -22.49 -0.01
N PHE A 109 -4.16 -21.46 -0.76
CA PHE A 109 -5.34 -21.52 -1.63
C PHE A 109 -5.13 -20.65 -2.88
N THR A 110 -5.78 -21.04 -3.94
CA THR A 110 -5.81 -20.27 -5.19
C THR A 110 -6.96 -19.28 -5.13
N GLN A 111 -6.69 -18.01 -5.26
CA GLN A 111 -7.72 -16.99 -5.40
C GLN A 111 -8.40 -17.15 -6.78
N PRO A 112 -9.72 -16.99 -6.87
CA PRO A 112 -10.38 -16.96 -8.17
C PRO A 112 -9.79 -15.83 -9.04
N ILE A 113 -9.64 -16.13 -10.33
CA ILE A 113 -9.13 -15.16 -11.30
C ILE A 113 -10.13 -13.99 -11.36
N LYS A 114 -9.63 -12.79 -11.07
CA LYS A 114 -10.43 -11.58 -11.21
C LYS A 114 -10.61 -11.25 -12.68
N VAL A 115 -11.85 -11.02 -13.09
CA VAL A 115 -12.14 -10.47 -14.41
C VAL A 115 -11.49 -9.09 -14.51
N ARG A 116 -10.70 -8.88 -15.55
CA ARG A 116 -10.04 -7.61 -15.85
C ARG A 116 -10.73 -6.97 -17.05
N PRO A 117 -10.77 -5.63 -17.14
CA PRO A 117 -11.21 -4.96 -18.36
C PRO A 117 -10.37 -5.41 -19.55
N VAL A 118 -10.98 -5.52 -20.73
CA VAL A 118 -10.25 -5.80 -21.97
C VAL A 118 -9.46 -4.55 -22.41
N SER A 119 -8.41 -4.76 -23.19
CA SER A 119 -7.50 -3.67 -23.59
C SER A 119 -8.23 -2.51 -24.27
N ASP A 120 -9.23 -2.80 -25.10
CA ASP A 120 -9.98 -1.78 -25.86
C ASP A 120 -10.83 -0.84 -24.95
N GLU A 121 -11.12 -1.28 -23.72
CA GLU A 121 -11.77 -0.44 -22.70
C GLU A 121 -10.78 0.49 -21.98
N LEU A 122 -9.47 0.20 -22.04
CA LEU A 122 -8.45 0.91 -21.30
C LEU A 122 -7.59 1.82 -22.16
N PHE A 123 -7.54 1.56 -23.47
CA PHE A 123 -6.69 2.28 -24.40
C PHE A 123 -7.54 2.94 -25.50
N SER A 124 -7.19 4.17 -25.84
CA SER A 124 -7.75 4.87 -27.00
C SER A 124 -6.64 5.50 -27.81
N ASN A 125 -6.84 5.59 -29.13
CA ASN A 125 -5.94 6.34 -29.97
C ASN A 125 -6.27 7.83 -29.85
N TRP A 126 -5.24 8.63 -29.58
CA TRP A 126 -5.38 10.07 -29.66
C TRP A 126 -5.31 10.50 -31.11
N VAL A 127 -6.34 11.20 -31.58
CA VAL A 127 -6.38 11.82 -32.93
C VAL A 127 -6.37 13.34 -32.74
N PRO A 128 -5.38 14.07 -33.30
CA PRO A 128 -5.38 15.54 -33.26
C PRO A 128 -6.67 16.08 -33.88
N ASN A 129 -7.28 17.06 -33.26
CA ASN A 129 -8.34 17.83 -33.89
C ASN A 129 -7.72 18.61 -35.06
N SER A 130 -8.22 18.37 -36.27
CA SER A 130 -7.89 19.11 -37.48
C SER A 130 -8.49 20.52 -37.48
#